data_2c981e1e72827472468262b528764de0
#
_entry.id   2c981e1e72827472468262b528764de0
#
_cell.length_a   1.000
_cell.length_b   1.000
_cell.length_c   1.000
_cell.angle_alpha   90.00
_cell.angle_beta   90.00
_cell.angle_gamma   90.00
#
_symmetry.space_group_name_H-M   'P 1'
#
loop_
_entity.id
_entity.type
_entity.pdbx_description
1 polymer ?
#
loop_
_entity_poly.entity_id
_entity_poly.type
_entity_poly.pdbx_seq_one_letter_code
_entity_poly.pdbx_strand_id
1 'polypeptide(L)'
;NLTTGMGGDLDIGQGKNPLEFGPLTDMANVMERIANAEQLLPEICTLDCGTLNFGDSSVITVNTPNDLRKAAKKLKEIGVKPEIEAFDLGNMWFGSQLYKEDLLSDPPMFQLCLGIPWGAPATPLAMQAMIDIMPKEAIWSGFAISKNEMPYVAQTVVMGGNPRVGLEDNLYLSKGKLATNAQLVEKAIRIINDLGSSIMTPAETREKLKLKKHR
;
A
#
# COMPACT_ATOMS: atom_id res chain seq x y z
N ASN A 1 9.71 4.62 -7.21
CA ASN A 1 9.03 5.14 -6.05
C ASN A 1 9.46 4.36 -4.80
N LEU A 2 9.58 5.04 -3.68
CA LEU A 2 9.74 4.46 -2.34
C LEU A 2 8.45 4.73 -1.56
N THR A 3 7.97 3.74 -0.81
CA THR A 3 6.77 3.89 0.02
C THR A 3 7.14 4.29 1.45
N THR A 4 6.22 4.98 2.12
CA THR A 4 6.31 5.31 3.55
C THR A 4 5.04 4.79 4.21
N GLY A 5 5.14 3.90 5.17
CA GLY A 5 3.99 3.34 5.89
C GLY A 5 3.49 4.24 7.01
N MET A 6 2.25 4.00 7.46
CA MET A 6 1.66 4.72 8.60
C MET A 6 2.06 4.13 9.96
N GLY A 7 2.46 2.89 10.04
CA GLY A 7 2.78 2.19 11.29
C GLY A 7 1.69 2.29 12.39
N GLY A 8 1.90 1.60 13.49
CA GLY A 8 1.04 1.62 14.67
C GLY A 8 -0.07 0.56 14.67
N ASP A 9 0.01 -0.35 15.64
CA ASP A 9 -0.90 -1.47 15.81
C ASP A 9 -1.43 -1.56 17.25
N LEU A 10 -2.57 -2.23 17.41
CA LEU A 10 -3.10 -2.64 18.70
C LEU A 10 -2.88 -4.13 18.92
N ASP A 11 -2.27 -4.48 20.01
CA ASP A 11 -2.22 -5.86 20.54
C ASP A 11 -3.31 -5.99 21.60
N ILE A 12 -4.34 -6.77 21.31
CA ILE A 12 -5.54 -6.90 22.16
C ILE A 12 -5.81 -8.34 22.58
N GLY A 13 -6.59 -8.52 23.65
CA GLY A 13 -7.08 -9.83 24.07
C GLY A 13 -6.08 -10.69 24.82
N GLN A 14 -4.95 -10.15 25.28
CA GLN A 14 -3.91 -10.90 26.02
C GLN A 14 -4.28 -11.18 27.50
N GLY A 15 -5.19 -10.39 28.07
CA GLY A 15 -5.57 -10.48 29.46
C GLY A 15 -7.01 -11.01 29.68
N LYS A 16 -7.48 -10.92 30.92
CA LYS A 16 -8.87 -11.26 31.30
C LYS A 16 -9.90 -10.27 30.72
N ASN A 17 -9.47 -9.04 30.48
CA ASN A 17 -10.26 -8.01 29.82
C ASN A 17 -9.93 -8.01 28.33
N PRO A 18 -10.88 -8.30 27.42
CA PRO A 18 -10.63 -8.31 25.99
C PRO A 18 -10.26 -6.93 25.39
N LEU A 19 -10.45 -5.86 26.16
CA LEU A 19 -10.07 -4.49 25.78
C LEU A 19 -8.74 -4.06 26.42
N GLU A 20 -8.04 -4.94 27.11
CA GLU A 20 -6.70 -4.67 27.65
C GLU A 20 -5.68 -4.75 26.52
N PHE A 21 -4.85 -3.71 26.40
CA PHE A 21 -3.80 -3.67 25.40
C PHE A 21 -2.58 -4.45 25.83
N GLY A 22 -2.06 -5.26 24.92
CA GLY A 22 -0.85 -6.04 25.12
C GLY A 22 0.44 -5.23 24.88
N PRO A 23 1.58 -5.85 25.14
CA PRO A 23 2.90 -5.19 25.11
C PRO A 23 3.36 -4.77 23.71
N LEU A 24 2.74 -5.28 22.65
CA LEU A 24 3.06 -4.92 21.26
C LEU A 24 2.24 -3.73 20.75
N THR A 25 1.41 -3.13 21.59
CA THR A 25 0.63 -1.94 21.22
C THR A 25 1.54 -0.73 21.10
N ASP A 26 1.61 -0.15 19.90
CA ASP A 26 2.32 1.09 19.59
C ASP A 26 1.44 2.09 18.82
N MET A 27 0.12 1.90 18.85
CA MET A 27 -0.84 2.78 18.18
C MET A 27 -0.74 4.21 18.71
N ALA A 28 -0.60 5.15 17.77
CA ALA A 28 -0.66 6.57 18.00
C ALA A 28 -1.85 7.21 17.27
N ASN A 29 -2.17 8.47 17.54
CA ASN A 29 -3.19 9.17 16.77
C ASN A 29 -2.73 9.38 15.30
N VAL A 30 -3.68 9.54 14.40
CA VAL A 30 -3.39 9.57 12.95
C VAL A 30 -2.44 10.70 12.54
N MET A 31 -2.48 11.83 13.23
CA MET A 31 -1.61 12.98 12.92
C MET A 31 -0.14 12.74 13.33
N GLU A 32 0.09 12.01 14.41
CA GLU A 32 1.43 11.54 14.79
C GLU A 32 1.95 10.51 13.79
N ARG A 33 1.08 9.59 13.33
CA ARG A 33 1.44 8.54 12.37
C ARG A 33 1.82 9.07 10.99
N ILE A 34 1.35 10.26 10.59
CA ILE A 34 1.73 10.92 9.34
C ILE A 34 2.69 12.11 9.54
N ALA A 35 3.23 12.30 10.76
CA ALA A 35 4.13 13.43 11.07
C ALA A 35 5.41 13.42 10.21
N ASN A 36 5.92 12.26 9.83
CA ASN A 36 7.03 12.11 8.90
C ASN A 36 6.73 12.75 7.54
N ALA A 37 5.50 12.57 7.01
CA ALA A 37 5.09 13.18 5.75
C ALA A 37 4.99 14.72 5.88
N GLU A 38 4.52 15.23 7.00
CA GLU A 38 4.47 16.67 7.26
C GLU A 38 5.87 17.29 7.39
N GLN A 39 6.80 16.61 8.06
CA GLN A 39 8.15 17.10 8.29
C GLN A 39 9.06 17.00 7.05
N LEU A 40 8.97 15.91 6.30
CA LEU A 40 9.89 15.58 5.21
C LEU A 40 9.33 15.96 3.83
N LEU A 41 8.03 16.16 3.71
CA LEU A 41 7.32 16.47 2.47
C LEU A 41 7.73 15.55 1.30
N PRO A 42 7.59 14.22 1.46
CA PRO A 42 7.84 13.31 0.35
C PRO A 42 6.85 13.58 -0.80
N GLU A 43 7.14 13.17 -2.00
CA GLU A 43 6.23 13.34 -3.13
C GLU A 43 4.98 12.45 -2.99
N ILE A 44 5.12 11.28 -2.34
CA ILE A 44 4.07 10.28 -2.09
C ILE A 44 4.17 9.80 -0.65
N CYS A 45 3.03 9.53 -0.02
CA CYS A 45 2.94 8.90 1.29
C CYS A 45 1.84 7.84 1.26
N THR A 46 2.15 6.62 1.70
CA THR A 46 1.16 5.55 1.80
C THR A 46 0.15 5.85 2.91
N LEU A 47 -1.11 5.57 2.63
CA LEU A 47 -2.23 5.69 3.54
C LEU A 47 -2.97 4.33 3.57
N ASP A 48 -2.74 3.56 4.63
CA ASP A 48 -3.34 2.24 4.82
C ASP A 48 -4.84 2.38 5.04
N CYS A 49 -5.60 2.00 4.03
CA CYS A 49 -7.02 2.32 3.97
C CYS A 49 -7.90 1.21 4.56
N GLY A 50 -7.96 1.18 5.88
CA GLY A 50 -8.86 0.30 6.62
C GLY A 50 -8.22 -0.42 7.80
N THR A 51 -9.08 -1.02 8.61
CA THR A 51 -8.73 -1.82 9.77
C THR A 51 -8.67 -3.28 9.36
N LEU A 52 -7.62 -3.99 9.77
CA LEU A 52 -7.49 -5.42 9.48
C LEU A 52 -6.78 -6.17 10.60
N ASN A 53 -7.04 -7.48 10.69
CA ASN A 53 -6.22 -8.37 11.48
C ASN A 53 -4.87 -8.55 10.80
N PHE A 54 -3.77 -8.41 11.55
CA PHE A 54 -2.44 -8.54 11.00
C PHE A 54 -1.88 -9.95 11.26
N GLY A 55 -2.23 -10.89 10.40
CA GLY A 55 -1.83 -12.29 10.49
C GLY A 55 -2.57 -13.09 11.57
N ASP A 56 -2.01 -14.23 11.95
CA ASP A 56 -2.52 -15.13 13.00
C ASP A 56 -2.04 -14.71 14.39
N SER A 57 -2.30 -13.46 14.77
CA SER A 57 -1.90 -12.90 16.05
C SER A 57 -3.06 -12.14 16.71
N SER A 58 -2.79 -11.56 17.89
CA SER A 58 -3.71 -10.61 18.54
C SER A 58 -3.52 -9.17 18.04
N VAL A 59 -2.67 -8.96 17.03
CA VAL A 59 -2.35 -7.64 16.51
C VAL A 59 -3.39 -7.21 15.46
N ILE A 60 -3.88 -5.99 15.61
CA ILE A 60 -4.86 -5.37 14.72
C ILE A 60 -4.33 -4.00 14.29
N THR A 61 -4.20 -3.78 12.97
CA THR A 61 -4.01 -2.45 12.42
C THR A 61 -5.34 -1.72 12.40
N VAL A 62 -5.43 -0.54 13.05
CA VAL A 62 -6.68 0.21 13.18
C VAL A 62 -6.60 1.54 12.46
N ASN A 63 -7.44 1.70 11.44
CA ASN A 63 -7.61 2.92 10.67
C ASN A 63 -9.10 3.25 10.53
N THR A 64 -9.61 4.14 11.40
CA THR A 64 -11.03 4.51 11.32
C THR A 64 -11.31 5.39 10.10
N PRO A 65 -12.54 5.35 9.53
CA PRO A 65 -12.92 6.24 8.45
C PRO A 65 -12.69 7.74 8.72
N ASN A 66 -12.88 8.14 9.98
CA ASN A 66 -12.66 9.53 10.37
C ASN A 66 -11.17 9.92 10.35
N ASP A 67 -10.30 9.02 10.83
CA ASP A 67 -8.86 9.28 10.85
C ASP A 67 -8.28 9.28 9.43
N LEU A 68 -8.74 8.35 8.57
CA LEU A 68 -8.35 8.32 7.16
C LEU A 68 -8.76 9.60 6.42
N ARG A 69 -9.95 10.16 6.69
CA ARG A 69 -10.36 11.46 6.13
C ARG A 69 -9.46 12.60 6.61
N LYS A 70 -9.10 12.63 7.91
CA LYS A 70 -8.18 13.63 8.46
C LYS A 70 -6.80 13.54 7.80
N ALA A 71 -6.24 12.33 7.69
CA ALA A 71 -4.95 12.09 7.08
C ALA A 71 -4.94 12.47 5.59
N ALA A 72 -5.92 12.00 4.81
CA ALA A 72 -6.04 12.31 3.39
C ALA A 72 -6.15 13.82 3.14
N LYS A 73 -6.99 14.52 3.94
CA LYS A 73 -7.12 15.98 3.89
C LYS A 73 -5.79 16.67 4.17
N LYS A 74 -5.08 16.25 5.23
CA LYS A 74 -3.79 16.85 5.60
C LYS A 74 -2.74 16.63 4.52
N LEU A 75 -2.61 15.41 3.98
CA LEU A 75 -1.67 15.11 2.90
C LEU A 75 -1.96 15.95 1.65
N LYS A 76 -3.23 16.09 1.27
CA LYS A 76 -3.64 16.97 0.15
C LYS A 76 -3.28 18.43 0.40
N GLU A 77 -3.51 18.96 1.61
CA GLU A 77 -3.17 20.34 2.00
C GLU A 77 -1.66 20.63 1.90
N ILE A 78 -0.81 19.70 2.35
CA ILE A 78 0.65 19.87 2.27
C ILE A 78 1.22 19.49 0.90
N GLY A 79 0.39 19.01 -0.03
CA GLY A 79 0.77 18.67 -1.40
C GLY A 79 1.53 17.36 -1.54
N VAL A 80 1.43 16.46 -0.57
CA VAL A 80 1.93 15.09 -0.61
C VAL A 80 0.82 14.21 -1.19
N LYS A 81 1.13 13.40 -2.21
CA LYS A 81 0.13 12.51 -2.84
C LYS A 81 -0.11 11.30 -1.96
N PRO A 82 -1.36 11.05 -1.48
CA PRO A 82 -1.68 9.80 -0.82
C PRO A 82 -1.64 8.64 -1.82
N GLU A 83 -0.96 7.55 -1.44
CA GLU A 83 -1.07 6.25 -2.08
C GLU A 83 -1.99 5.39 -1.20
N ILE A 84 -3.19 5.13 -1.66
CA ILE A 84 -4.18 4.35 -0.92
C ILE A 84 -3.79 2.88 -0.95
N GLU A 85 -3.29 2.37 0.15
CA GLU A 85 -3.00 0.94 0.28
C GLU A 85 -4.23 0.20 0.79
N ALA A 86 -4.66 -0.79 0.01
CA ALA A 86 -5.86 -1.55 0.27
C ALA A 86 -5.54 -3.04 0.38
N PHE A 87 -6.02 -3.66 1.45
CA PHE A 87 -5.76 -5.05 1.81
C PHE A 87 -6.96 -5.96 1.52
N ASP A 88 -8.13 -5.38 1.21
CA ASP A 88 -9.36 -6.08 0.86
C ASP A 88 -10.34 -5.18 0.08
N LEU A 89 -11.51 -5.73 -0.25
CA LEU A 89 -12.56 -5.01 -0.99
C LEU A 89 -13.17 -3.84 -0.21
N GLY A 90 -13.28 -3.95 1.11
CA GLY A 90 -13.83 -2.88 1.96
C GLY A 90 -12.87 -1.68 1.98
N ASN A 91 -11.56 -1.94 2.05
CA ASN A 91 -10.52 -0.92 1.96
C ASN A 91 -10.55 -0.21 0.60
N MET A 92 -10.65 -0.98 -0.52
CA MET A 92 -10.79 -0.41 -1.86
C MET A 92 -12.03 0.45 -2.00
N TRP A 93 -13.16 -0.02 -1.48
CA TRP A 93 -14.40 0.74 -1.51
C TRP A 93 -14.28 2.05 -0.74
N PHE A 94 -13.68 2.02 0.45
CA PHE A 94 -13.48 3.23 1.24
C PHE A 94 -12.45 4.19 0.59
N GLY A 95 -11.35 3.69 0.04
CA GLY A 95 -10.40 4.49 -0.75
C GLY A 95 -11.09 5.20 -1.93
N SER A 96 -11.97 4.49 -2.64
CA SER A 96 -12.79 5.07 -3.71
C SER A 96 -13.79 6.12 -3.18
N GLN A 97 -14.27 5.95 -1.95
CA GLN A 97 -15.12 6.96 -1.29
C GLN A 97 -14.32 8.23 -0.94
N LEU A 98 -13.08 8.11 -0.47
CA LEU A 98 -12.20 9.27 -0.24
C LEU A 98 -11.99 10.10 -1.50
N TYR A 99 -11.86 9.45 -2.65
CA TYR A 99 -11.77 10.13 -3.95
C TYR A 99 -13.05 10.87 -4.30
N LYS A 100 -14.22 10.25 -4.14
CA LYS A 100 -15.53 10.90 -4.35
C LYS A 100 -15.77 12.09 -3.42
N GLU A 101 -15.18 12.09 -2.25
CA GLU A 101 -15.21 13.20 -1.27
C GLU A 101 -14.19 14.30 -1.59
N ASP A 102 -13.52 14.24 -2.72
CA ASP A 102 -12.46 15.18 -3.13
C ASP A 102 -11.29 15.26 -2.10
N LEU A 103 -10.98 14.18 -1.42
CA LEU A 103 -9.88 14.11 -0.48
C LEU A 103 -8.56 13.61 -1.10
N LEU A 104 -8.62 13.06 -2.31
CA LEU A 104 -7.45 12.60 -3.07
C LEU A 104 -7.22 13.50 -4.29
N SER A 105 -5.95 13.73 -4.62
CA SER A 105 -5.55 14.51 -5.81
C SER A 105 -5.53 13.65 -7.07
N ASP A 106 -5.90 14.25 -8.22
CA ASP A 106 -5.84 13.58 -9.53
C ASP A 106 -4.42 13.39 -10.07
N PRO A 107 -4.17 12.24 -10.74
CA PRO A 107 -4.94 11.00 -10.69
C PRO A 107 -4.81 10.36 -9.30
N PRO A 108 -5.87 9.74 -8.76
CA PRO A 108 -5.77 9.07 -7.48
C PRO A 108 -4.84 7.85 -7.60
N MET A 109 -4.06 7.59 -6.55
CA MET A 109 -3.08 6.49 -6.53
C MET A 109 -3.53 5.42 -5.56
N PHE A 110 -3.54 4.15 -6.03
CA PHE A 110 -3.93 3.00 -5.24
C PHE A 110 -2.84 1.94 -5.25
N GLN A 111 -2.74 1.19 -4.16
CA GLN A 111 -1.85 0.04 -4.04
C GLN A 111 -2.63 -1.15 -3.50
N LEU A 112 -2.61 -2.26 -4.23
CA LEU A 112 -3.28 -3.50 -3.87
C LEU A 112 -2.28 -4.41 -3.16
N CYS A 113 -2.50 -4.66 -1.87
CA CYS A 113 -1.72 -5.60 -1.08
C CYS A 113 -2.48 -6.92 -0.95
N LEU A 114 -1.92 -8.01 -1.47
CA LEU A 114 -2.58 -9.32 -1.45
C LEU A 114 -1.75 -10.36 -0.69
N GLY A 115 -2.45 -11.27 -0.03
CA GLY A 115 -1.84 -12.43 0.62
C GLY A 115 -1.41 -12.21 2.05
N ILE A 116 -1.69 -11.05 2.67
CA ILE A 116 -1.67 -10.93 4.12
C ILE A 116 -2.81 -11.81 4.66
N PRO A 117 -2.55 -12.69 5.64
CA PRO A 117 -3.60 -13.52 6.22
C PRO A 117 -4.78 -12.68 6.69
N TRP A 118 -5.98 -13.11 6.28
CA TRP A 118 -7.30 -12.49 6.56
C TRP A 118 -7.60 -11.19 5.81
N GLY A 119 -6.67 -10.68 5.01
CA GLY A 119 -6.93 -9.72 3.93
C GLY A 119 -7.34 -10.44 2.63
N ALA A 120 -7.26 -9.73 1.49
CA ALA A 120 -7.52 -10.31 0.18
C ALA A 120 -6.49 -11.41 -0.13
N PRO A 121 -6.93 -12.63 -0.51
CA PRO A 121 -6.00 -13.69 -0.87
C PRO A 121 -5.24 -13.34 -2.15
N ALA A 122 -3.99 -13.85 -2.27
CA ALA A 122 -3.19 -13.69 -3.48
C ALA A 122 -3.74 -14.58 -4.61
N THR A 123 -4.86 -14.16 -5.21
CA THR A 123 -5.50 -14.81 -6.37
C THR A 123 -5.83 -13.78 -7.45
N PRO A 124 -5.79 -14.14 -8.73
CA PRO A 124 -6.19 -13.22 -9.81
C PRO A 124 -7.62 -12.71 -9.66
N LEU A 125 -8.53 -13.53 -9.12
CA LEU A 125 -9.92 -13.15 -8.90
C LEU A 125 -10.05 -12.05 -7.83
N ALA A 126 -9.32 -12.16 -6.70
CA ALA A 126 -9.32 -11.13 -5.68
C ALA A 126 -8.75 -9.81 -6.21
N MET A 127 -7.65 -9.88 -6.96
CA MET A 127 -7.06 -8.70 -7.61
C MET A 127 -8.05 -8.03 -8.58
N GLN A 128 -8.71 -8.81 -9.43
CA GLN A 128 -9.72 -8.29 -10.36
C GLN A 128 -10.88 -7.61 -9.63
N ALA A 129 -11.40 -8.24 -8.58
CA ALA A 129 -12.49 -7.66 -7.79
C ALA A 129 -12.11 -6.32 -7.13
N MET A 130 -10.86 -6.16 -6.71
CA MET A 130 -10.35 -4.89 -6.18
C MET A 130 -10.23 -3.83 -7.29
N ILE A 131 -9.76 -4.21 -8.48
CA ILE A 131 -9.67 -3.33 -9.64
C ILE A 131 -11.06 -2.82 -10.08
N ASP A 132 -12.08 -3.68 -10.07
CA ASP A 132 -13.44 -3.34 -10.48
C ASP A 132 -14.11 -2.27 -9.60
N ILE A 133 -13.66 -2.13 -8.34
CA ILE A 133 -14.16 -1.10 -7.40
C ILE A 133 -13.41 0.23 -7.55
N MET A 134 -12.20 0.20 -8.11
CA MET A 134 -11.32 1.36 -8.23
C MET A 134 -11.91 2.44 -9.15
N PRO A 135 -11.66 3.73 -8.87
CA PRO A 135 -11.97 4.79 -9.84
C PRO A 135 -11.26 4.56 -11.18
N LYS A 136 -11.94 4.83 -12.28
CA LYS A 136 -11.39 4.61 -13.64
C LYS A 136 -10.13 5.44 -13.94
N GLU A 137 -10.03 6.59 -13.30
CA GLU A 137 -8.92 7.54 -13.42
C GLU A 137 -7.70 7.11 -12.60
N ALA A 138 -7.83 6.09 -11.76
CA ALA A 138 -6.79 5.68 -10.84
C ALA A 138 -5.55 5.13 -11.56
N ILE A 139 -4.41 5.51 -11.06
CA ILE A 139 -3.15 4.81 -11.33
C ILE A 139 -2.90 3.87 -10.16
N TRP A 140 -2.66 2.62 -10.45
CA TRP A 140 -2.56 1.62 -9.39
C TRP A 140 -1.30 0.77 -9.48
N SER A 141 -0.83 0.33 -8.33
CA SER A 141 0.19 -0.70 -8.14
C SER A 141 -0.39 -1.93 -7.45
N GLY A 142 0.28 -3.04 -7.59
CA GLY A 142 -0.13 -4.28 -6.93
C GLY A 142 1.05 -5.17 -6.61
N PHE A 143 0.92 -5.89 -5.51
CA PHE A 143 1.89 -6.87 -5.06
C PHE A 143 1.22 -7.97 -4.25
N ALA A 144 1.94 -9.04 -4.02
CA ALA A 144 1.54 -10.07 -3.06
C ALA A 144 2.73 -10.47 -2.21
N ILE A 145 2.49 -10.78 -0.95
CA ILE A 145 3.56 -11.03 0.02
C ILE A 145 4.23 -12.40 -0.19
N SER A 146 5.48 -12.51 0.31
CA SER A 146 6.26 -13.73 0.42
C SER A 146 6.52 -14.39 -0.95
N LYS A 147 6.29 -15.70 -1.06
CA LYS A 147 6.53 -16.49 -2.31
C LYS A 147 5.74 -16.00 -3.52
N ASN A 148 4.69 -15.23 -3.31
CA ASN A 148 3.84 -14.72 -4.36
C ASN A 148 4.32 -13.38 -4.95
N GLU A 149 5.30 -12.69 -4.37
CA GLU A 149 5.79 -11.40 -4.84
C GLU A 149 6.17 -11.43 -6.33
N MET A 150 7.09 -12.31 -6.72
CA MET A 150 7.56 -12.36 -8.11
C MET A 150 6.50 -12.83 -9.13
N PRO A 151 5.66 -13.85 -8.86
CA PRO A 151 4.51 -14.14 -9.71
C PRO A 151 3.57 -12.95 -9.90
N TYR A 152 3.40 -12.13 -8.85
CA TYR A 152 2.52 -10.96 -8.92
C TYR A 152 3.13 -9.77 -9.65
N VAL A 153 4.44 -9.70 -9.85
CA VAL A 153 5.03 -8.76 -10.81
C VAL A 153 4.43 -8.98 -12.20
N ALA A 154 4.42 -10.22 -12.67
CA ALA A 154 3.84 -10.56 -13.98
C ALA A 154 2.32 -10.33 -13.99
N GLN A 155 1.61 -10.83 -12.96
CA GLN A 155 0.16 -10.68 -12.84
C GLN A 155 -0.27 -9.20 -12.88
N THR A 156 0.41 -8.33 -12.14
CA THR A 156 0.11 -6.89 -12.06
C THR A 156 0.30 -6.22 -13.43
N VAL A 157 1.40 -6.53 -14.13
CA VAL A 157 1.68 -5.98 -15.47
C VAL A 157 0.61 -6.44 -16.47
N VAL A 158 0.26 -7.72 -16.49
CA VAL A 158 -0.75 -8.28 -17.41
C VAL A 158 -2.12 -7.63 -17.18
N MET A 159 -2.45 -7.26 -15.94
CA MET A 159 -3.70 -6.58 -15.59
C MET A 159 -3.64 -5.05 -15.73
N GLY A 160 -2.52 -4.50 -16.23
CA GLY A 160 -2.38 -3.06 -16.53
C GLY A 160 -1.94 -2.20 -15.35
N GLY A 161 -1.46 -2.79 -14.26
CA GLY A 161 -0.94 -2.10 -13.08
C GLY A 161 0.58 -1.98 -13.06
N ASN A 162 1.08 -1.38 -11.99
CA ASN A 162 2.50 -1.18 -11.73
C ASN A 162 2.92 -2.10 -10.56
N PRO A 163 3.93 -2.97 -10.70
CA PRO A 163 4.29 -3.87 -9.61
C PRO A 163 5.10 -3.18 -8.52
N ARG A 164 4.93 -3.65 -7.28
CA ARG A 164 5.79 -3.36 -6.13
C ARG A 164 6.58 -4.60 -5.77
N VAL A 165 7.86 -4.41 -5.36
CA VAL A 165 8.73 -5.44 -4.80
C VAL A 165 9.63 -4.87 -3.72
N GLY A 166 10.01 -5.69 -2.75
CA GLY A 166 10.95 -5.28 -1.71
C GLY A 166 11.02 -6.25 -0.54
N LEU A 167 12.02 -6.04 0.33
CA LEU A 167 12.28 -6.90 1.50
C LEU A 167 11.19 -6.79 2.58
N GLU A 168 10.36 -5.77 2.55
CA GLU A 168 9.16 -5.69 3.38
C GLU A 168 8.18 -6.83 3.05
N ASP A 169 8.05 -7.15 1.77
CA ASP A 169 7.05 -8.08 1.26
C ASP A 169 7.61 -9.49 1.08
N ASN A 170 8.92 -9.65 0.79
CA ASN A 170 9.55 -10.94 0.55
C ASN A 170 11.06 -10.91 0.81
N LEU A 171 11.55 -11.86 1.61
CA LEU A 171 12.97 -11.97 1.97
C LEU A 171 13.80 -12.76 0.96
N TYR A 172 13.20 -13.44 -0.01
CA TYR A 172 13.88 -14.44 -0.83
C TYR A 172 13.91 -14.10 -2.32
N LEU A 173 15.12 -14.15 -2.90
CA LEU A 173 15.30 -14.09 -4.36
C LEU A 173 14.82 -15.37 -5.05
N SER A 174 15.02 -16.52 -4.39
CA SER A 174 14.58 -17.85 -4.77
C SER A 174 14.53 -18.74 -3.55
N LYS A 175 13.98 -19.97 -3.66
CA LYS A 175 13.89 -20.90 -2.55
C LYS A 175 15.22 -21.08 -1.85
N GLY A 176 15.30 -20.73 -0.55
CA GLY A 176 16.47 -20.85 0.31
C GLY A 176 17.58 -19.80 0.09
N LYS A 177 17.40 -18.83 -0.83
CA LYS A 177 18.38 -17.78 -1.09
C LYS A 177 17.80 -16.42 -0.73
N LEU A 178 18.34 -15.77 0.29
CA LEU A 178 17.96 -14.41 0.69
C LEU A 178 18.27 -13.41 -0.42
N ALA A 179 17.47 -12.36 -0.48
CA ALA A 179 17.59 -11.27 -1.44
C ALA A 179 18.11 -9.98 -0.79
N THR A 180 18.54 -9.06 -1.64
CA THR A 180 18.61 -7.62 -1.33
C THR A 180 17.48 -6.91 -2.08
N ASN A 181 17.11 -5.68 -1.66
CA ASN A 181 16.15 -4.86 -2.41
C ASN A 181 16.56 -4.69 -3.89
N ALA A 182 17.84 -4.44 -4.16
CA ALA A 182 18.35 -4.29 -5.52
C ALA A 182 18.09 -5.55 -6.37
N GLN A 183 18.35 -6.73 -5.82
CA GLN A 183 18.13 -8.01 -6.53
C GLN A 183 16.65 -8.27 -6.84
N LEU A 184 15.74 -7.92 -5.92
CA LEU A 184 14.29 -8.04 -6.16
C LEU A 184 13.85 -7.08 -7.27
N VAL A 185 14.31 -5.82 -7.23
CA VAL A 185 14.04 -4.83 -8.28
C VAL A 185 14.59 -5.28 -9.64
N GLU A 186 15.84 -5.72 -9.71
CA GLU A 186 16.44 -6.22 -10.95
C GLU A 186 15.67 -7.42 -11.52
N LYS A 187 15.19 -8.32 -10.65
CA LYS A 187 14.37 -9.46 -11.07
C LYS A 187 13.00 -9.01 -11.60
N ALA A 188 12.36 -8.05 -10.93
CA ALA A 188 11.11 -7.48 -11.39
C ALA A 188 11.26 -6.80 -12.76
N ILE A 189 12.33 -6.01 -12.96
CA ILE A 189 12.65 -5.37 -14.25
C ILE A 189 12.78 -6.40 -15.37
N ARG A 190 13.47 -7.52 -15.13
CA ARG A 190 13.59 -8.59 -16.14
C ARG A 190 12.21 -9.16 -16.51
N ILE A 191 11.37 -9.46 -15.52
CA ILE A 191 10.01 -9.96 -15.76
C ILE A 191 9.19 -8.97 -16.60
N ILE A 192 9.25 -7.68 -16.27
CA ILE A 192 8.55 -6.62 -17.00
C ILE A 192 9.01 -6.56 -18.45
N ASN A 193 10.32 -6.60 -18.69
CA ASN A 193 10.91 -6.55 -20.03
C ASN A 193 10.56 -7.82 -20.84
N ASP A 194 10.58 -9.00 -20.22
CA ASP A 194 10.21 -10.26 -20.88
C ASP A 194 8.73 -10.29 -21.30
N LEU A 195 7.88 -9.51 -20.62
CA LEU A 195 6.47 -9.30 -21.00
C LEU A 195 6.30 -8.23 -22.10
N GLY A 196 7.39 -7.64 -22.61
CA GLY A 196 7.35 -6.60 -23.64
C GLY A 196 6.97 -5.21 -23.11
N SER A 197 6.98 -5.02 -21.79
CA SER A 197 6.75 -3.75 -21.12
C SER A 197 8.08 -3.08 -20.73
N SER A 198 8.02 -1.83 -20.26
CA SER A 198 9.21 -1.09 -19.81
C SER A 198 8.91 -0.30 -18.55
N ILE A 199 9.97 0.06 -17.83
CA ILE A 199 9.89 0.93 -16.66
C ILE A 199 9.97 2.40 -17.05
N MET A 200 9.17 3.23 -16.37
CA MET A 200 9.27 4.68 -16.48
C MET A 200 10.48 5.21 -15.74
N THR A 201 11.05 6.28 -16.26
CA THR A 201 12.01 7.09 -15.53
C THR A 201 11.34 7.83 -14.36
N PRO A 202 12.08 8.30 -13.36
CA PRO A 202 11.53 9.13 -12.29
C PRO A 202 10.84 10.41 -12.80
N ALA A 203 11.30 11.00 -13.91
CA ALA A 203 10.68 12.19 -14.51
C ALA A 203 9.30 11.86 -15.09
N GLU A 204 9.21 10.81 -15.90
CA GLU A 204 7.94 10.33 -16.48
C GLU A 204 6.94 9.91 -15.39
N THR A 205 7.42 9.29 -14.31
CA THR A 205 6.57 8.92 -13.16
C THR A 205 5.99 10.15 -12.48
N ARG A 206 6.81 11.21 -12.26
CA ARG A 206 6.34 12.47 -11.67
C ARG A 206 5.30 13.16 -12.53
N GLU A 207 5.51 13.19 -13.84
CA GLU A 207 4.57 13.75 -14.81
C GLU A 207 3.25 12.97 -14.80
N LYS A 208 3.32 11.65 -14.93
CA LYS A 208 2.13 10.76 -14.95
C LYS A 208 1.30 10.88 -13.68
N LEU A 209 1.94 10.91 -12.52
CA LEU A 209 1.28 11.00 -11.22
C LEU A 209 0.97 12.44 -10.81
N LYS A 210 1.39 13.45 -11.59
CA LYS A 210 1.27 14.88 -11.28
C LYS A 210 1.82 15.21 -9.89
N LEU A 211 3.02 14.71 -9.58
CA LEU A 211 3.64 14.89 -8.28
C LEU A 211 4.12 16.32 -8.09
N LYS A 212 3.95 16.82 -6.88
CA LYS A 212 4.46 18.14 -6.50
C LYS A 212 5.89 17.99 -5.97
N LYS A 213 6.82 18.71 -6.61
CA LYS A 213 8.19 18.77 -6.13
C LYS A 213 8.28 19.83 -5.02
N HIS A 214 8.72 19.43 -3.83
CA HIS A 214 8.83 20.31 -2.66
C HIS A 214 10.23 20.91 -2.47
N ARG A 215 11.27 20.38 -3.15
CA ARG A 215 12.66 20.85 -3.10
C ARG A 215 13.34 20.76 -4.47
#